data_f629c8377ccaf60e0f31b8cfc8cbe569
#
_entry.id   f629c8377ccaf60e0f31b8cfc8cbe569
#
_cell.length_a   1.000
_cell.length_b   1.000
_cell.length_c   1.000
_cell.angle_alpha   90.00
_cell.angle_beta   90.00
_cell.angle_gamma   90.00
#
_symmetry.space_group_name_H-M   'P 1'
#
loop_
_entity.id
_entity.type
_entity.pdbx_description
1 polymer ?
#
loop_
_entity_poly.entity_id
_entity_poly.type
_entity_poly.pdbx_seq_one_letter_code
_entity_poly.pdbx_strand_id
1 'polypeptide(L)'
;MAKKKIYAVRKGHKTGIFATWAECQKAVSGYSGAEFRGFTEKEEALAFLNMETSGNVSGDKAKEAAGIVEVPENMVIAYVDGSFEKSIGRYAFGCVILKPDGQEIRKSGSGSDSAGVAIRNVAGEMLGSMTAVNWAIENKYPAVEIRYDYEGVEKWVTGVWRAKTPLTSKYAAHMQEAGKKVKISFCKIAAHTGNHYNEEADQLAKSALLKTDEEVRI
;
A
#
# COMPACT_ATOMS: atom_id res chain seq x y z
N MET A 1 -34.69 9.19 15.76
CA MET A 1 -34.83 7.72 15.66
C MET A 1 -33.51 7.17 15.16
N ALA A 2 -32.91 6.16 15.82
CA ALA A 2 -31.67 5.53 15.36
C ALA A 2 -31.93 4.81 14.02
N LYS A 3 -31.18 5.11 12.96
CA LYS A 3 -31.27 4.40 11.69
C LYS A 3 -30.92 2.93 11.89
N LYS A 4 -31.75 2.02 11.41
CA LYS A 4 -31.58 0.57 11.51
C LYS A 4 -30.35 0.17 10.67
N LYS A 5 -29.34 -0.46 11.29
CA LYS A 5 -28.15 -0.94 10.59
C LYS A 5 -28.43 -2.27 9.90
N ILE A 6 -27.90 -2.45 8.71
CA ILE A 6 -27.79 -3.71 8.00
C ILE A 6 -26.30 -4.10 7.92
N TYR A 7 -26.01 -5.37 7.77
CA TYR A 7 -24.65 -5.90 7.79
C TYR A 7 -24.37 -6.65 6.50
N ALA A 8 -23.27 -6.36 5.85
CA ALA A 8 -22.79 -7.09 4.68
C ALA A 8 -21.60 -7.98 5.08
N VAL A 9 -21.63 -9.22 4.68
CA VAL A 9 -20.54 -10.19 4.87
C VAL A 9 -20.00 -10.57 3.51
N ARG A 10 -18.77 -10.19 3.24
CA ARG A 10 -18.04 -10.50 2.00
C ARG A 10 -17.28 -11.81 2.11
N LYS A 11 -16.70 -12.11 3.28
CA LYS A 11 -16.03 -13.38 3.61
C LYS A 11 -16.53 -13.91 4.94
N GLY A 12 -17.00 -15.16 4.97
CA GLY A 12 -17.55 -15.82 6.12
C GLY A 12 -18.10 -17.19 5.74
N HIS A 13 -18.68 -17.91 6.68
CA HIS A 13 -19.42 -19.16 6.41
C HIS A 13 -20.62 -18.94 5.49
N LYS A 14 -21.19 -17.72 5.53
CA LYS A 14 -22.28 -17.30 4.64
C LYS A 14 -22.07 -15.83 4.26
N THR A 15 -22.05 -15.53 2.96
CA THR A 15 -21.89 -14.18 2.40
C THR A 15 -23.25 -13.58 2.05
N GLY A 16 -23.36 -12.25 2.02
CA GLY A 16 -24.56 -11.51 1.67
C GLY A 16 -24.92 -10.41 2.66
N ILE A 17 -26.16 -9.90 2.55
CA ILE A 17 -26.69 -8.85 3.42
C ILE A 17 -27.55 -9.47 4.50
N PHE A 18 -27.32 -9.06 5.74
CA PHE A 18 -28.03 -9.52 6.94
C PHE A 18 -28.73 -8.33 7.62
N ALA A 19 -29.97 -8.53 8.04
CA ALA A 19 -30.77 -7.47 8.64
C ALA A 19 -30.39 -7.21 10.12
N THR A 20 -29.73 -8.15 10.77
CA THR A 20 -29.38 -8.08 12.19
C THR A 20 -27.92 -8.45 12.45
N TRP A 21 -27.36 -7.90 13.52
CA TRP A 21 -26.03 -8.28 13.98
C TRP A 21 -25.91 -9.77 14.33
N ALA A 22 -26.96 -10.35 14.92
CA ALA A 22 -26.96 -11.75 15.30
C ALA A 22 -26.82 -12.71 14.10
N GLU A 23 -27.46 -12.38 12.97
CA GLU A 23 -27.30 -13.12 11.71
C GLU A 23 -25.90 -12.96 11.13
N CYS A 24 -25.38 -11.74 11.10
CA CYS A 24 -24.01 -11.44 10.65
C CYS A 24 -22.99 -12.19 11.51
N GLN A 25 -23.14 -12.16 12.83
CA GLN A 25 -22.24 -12.83 13.74
C GLN A 25 -22.21 -14.35 13.51
N LYS A 26 -23.36 -14.99 13.28
CA LYS A 26 -23.43 -16.42 12.92
C LYS A 26 -22.71 -16.72 11.60
N ALA A 27 -22.77 -15.78 10.66
CA ALA A 27 -22.13 -15.94 9.37
C ALA A 27 -20.60 -15.81 9.40
N VAL A 28 -20.04 -15.17 10.44
CA VAL A 28 -18.59 -14.88 10.53
C VAL A 28 -17.90 -15.56 11.72
N SER A 29 -18.64 -16.03 12.72
CA SER A 29 -18.08 -16.58 13.95
C SER A 29 -17.24 -17.83 13.66
N GLY A 30 -15.96 -17.82 14.06
CA GLY A 30 -15.02 -18.91 13.83
C GLY A 30 -14.44 -18.98 12.41
N TYR A 31 -14.80 -18.07 11.52
CA TYR A 31 -14.22 -17.99 10.18
C TYR A 31 -12.96 -17.14 10.19
N SER A 32 -11.80 -17.75 9.92
CA SER A 32 -10.51 -17.04 9.84
C SER A 32 -10.51 -16.11 8.62
N GLY A 33 -10.24 -14.80 8.85
CA GLY A 33 -10.24 -13.81 7.78
C GLY A 33 -11.64 -13.34 7.36
N ALA A 34 -12.64 -13.41 8.24
CA ALA A 34 -13.97 -12.90 7.97
C ALA A 34 -13.95 -11.40 7.62
N GLU A 35 -14.66 -11.03 6.54
CA GLU A 35 -14.82 -9.64 6.11
C GLU A 35 -16.29 -9.26 6.14
N PHE A 36 -16.63 -8.34 7.04
CA PHE A 36 -18.00 -7.85 7.21
C PHE A 36 -18.01 -6.40 7.66
N ARG A 37 -19.10 -5.70 7.36
CA ARG A 37 -19.28 -4.29 7.76
C ARG A 37 -20.75 -3.95 7.96
N GLY A 38 -21.05 -3.01 8.89
CA GLY A 38 -22.39 -2.46 9.14
C GLY A 38 -22.62 -1.18 8.34
N PHE A 39 -23.79 -1.05 7.71
CA PHE A 39 -24.20 0.07 6.88
C PHE A 39 -25.57 0.60 7.33
N THR A 40 -25.87 1.85 6.99
CA THR A 40 -27.20 2.46 7.18
C THR A 40 -28.01 2.45 5.89
N GLU A 41 -27.35 2.39 4.74
CA GLU A 41 -27.96 2.40 3.41
C GLU A 41 -27.66 1.07 2.68
N LYS A 42 -28.66 0.55 1.97
CA LYS A 42 -28.56 -0.75 1.28
C LYS A 42 -27.60 -0.70 0.09
N GLU A 43 -27.56 0.45 -0.57
CA GLU A 43 -26.68 0.71 -1.71
C GLU A 43 -25.20 0.62 -1.32
N GLU A 44 -24.82 1.15 -0.16
CA GLU A 44 -23.46 1.04 0.37
C GLU A 44 -23.11 -0.41 0.73
N ALA A 45 -24.06 -1.17 1.28
CA ALA A 45 -23.86 -2.58 1.60
C ALA A 45 -23.71 -3.43 0.33
N LEU A 46 -24.48 -3.14 -0.72
CA LEU A 46 -24.33 -3.77 -2.04
C LEU A 46 -23.01 -3.40 -2.70
N ALA A 47 -22.61 -2.12 -2.64
CA ALA A 47 -21.32 -1.67 -3.14
C ALA A 47 -20.17 -2.40 -2.43
N PHE A 48 -20.25 -2.60 -1.12
CA PHE A 48 -19.26 -3.37 -0.36
C PHE A 48 -19.19 -4.84 -0.78
N LEU A 49 -20.34 -5.48 -1.11
CA LEU A 49 -20.37 -6.86 -1.63
C LEU A 49 -19.91 -6.94 -3.09
N ASN A 50 -20.24 -5.93 -3.90
CA ASN A 50 -19.90 -5.83 -5.33
C ASN A 50 -18.54 -5.15 -5.56
N MET A 51 -17.86 -4.65 -4.53
CA MET A 51 -16.42 -4.41 -4.62
C MET A 51 -15.79 -5.76 -4.90
N GLU A 52 -15.70 -6.08 -6.19
CA GLU A 52 -14.98 -7.23 -6.66
C GLU A 52 -13.62 -7.24 -5.97
N THR A 53 -13.33 -8.34 -5.32
CA THR A 53 -11.94 -8.73 -5.15
C THR A 53 -11.38 -8.75 -6.58
N SER A 54 -10.73 -7.66 -6.97
CA SER A 54 -9.97 -7.65 -8.21
C SER A 54 -9.01 -8.81 -8.11
N GLY A 55 -9.24 -9.82 -8.95
CA GLY A 55 -8.31 -10.91 -9.13
C GLY A 55 -8.59 -12.15 -8.28
N ASN A 56 -8.57 -13.21 -8.99
CA ASN A 56 -8.45 -14.62 -8.61
C ASN A 56 -7.31 -14.84 -7.59
N VAL A 57 -7.57 -14.53 -6.31
CA VAL A 57 -6.57 -14.31 -5.24
C VAL A 57 -5.60 -15.49 -5.02
N SER A 58 -5.96 -16.70 -5.47
CA SER A 58 -5.06 -17.86 -5.35
C SER A 58 -4.09 -17.97 -6.52
N GLY A 59 -4.51 -17.65 -7.73
CA GLY A 59 -3.67 -17.67 -8.93
C GLY A 59 -2.70 -16.48 -8.97
N ASP A 60 -3.16 -15.29 -8.57
CA ASP A 60 -2.35 -14.09 -8.62
C ASP A 60 -1.25 -14.07 -7.54
N LYS A 61 -1.54 -14.57 -6.34
CA LYS A 61 -0.50 -14.74 -5.30
C LYS A 61 0.60 -15.70 -5.71
N ALA A 62 0.27 -16.79 -6.38
CA ALA A 62 1.27 -17.72 -6.89
C ALA A 62 2.09 -17.09 -8.04
N LYS A 63 1.46 -16.31 -8.90
CA LYS A 63 2.13 -15.55 -9.97
C LYS A 63 3.04 -14.46 -9.39
N GLU A 64 2.55 -13.67 -8.45
CA GLU A 64 3.35 -12.63 -7.77
C GLU A 64 4.53 -13.20 -6.97
N ALA A 65 4.37 -14.37 -6.34
CA ALA A 65 5.48 -15.07 -5.70
C ALA A 65 6.52 -15.56 -6.73
N ALA A 66 6.09 -15.84 -7.95
CA ALA A 66 6.97 -16.18 -9.07
C ALA A 66 7.51 -14.97 -9.84
N GLY A 67 7.21 -13.74 -9.40
CA GLY A 67 7.60 -12.51 -10.09
C GLY A 67 6.81 -12.23 -11.37
N ILE A 68 5.64 -12.84 -11.55
CA ILE A 68 4.80 -12.63 -12.72
C ILE A 68 3.69 -11.65 -12.35
N VAL A 69 3.82 -10.41 -12.81
CA VAL A 69 2.83 -9.33 -12.60
C VAL A 69 2.44 -8.73 -13.94
N GLU A 70 1.16 -8.75 -14.24
CA GLU A 70 0.62 -8.08 -15.42
C GLU A 70 0.45 -6.59 -15.12
N VAL A 71 1.19 -5.74 -15.85
CA VAL A 71 1.12 -4.29 -15.71
C VAL A 71 0.28 -3.73 -16.86
N PRO A 72 -0.84 -3.02 -16.59
CA PRO A 72 -1.63 -2.39 -17.64
C PRO A 72 -0.83 -1.34 -18.42
N GLU A 73 -1.11 -1.19 -19.72
CA GLU A 73 -0.35 -0.31 -20.64
C GLU A 73 -0.24 1.15 -20.18
N ASN A 74 -1.24 1.64 -19.45
CA ASN A 74 -1.35 3.05 -19.06
C ASN A 74 -0.92 3.30 -17.60
N MET A 75 -0.17 2.41 -16.98
CA MET A 75 0.29 2.59 -15.61
C MET A 75 1.61 1.88 -15.33
N VAL A 76 2.18 2.19 -14.19
CA VAL A 76 3.27 1.42 -13.61
C VAL A 76 2.85 0.89 -12.25
N ILE A 77 3.44 -0.23 -11.83
CA ILE A 77 3.27 -0.79 -10.49
C ILE A 77 4.60 -0.64 -9.74
N ALA A 78 4.57 -0.07 -8.55
CA ALA A 78 5.76 0.14 -7.74
C ALA A 78 5.63 -0.58 -6.40
N TYR A 79 6.53 -1.50 -6.11
CA TYR A 79 6.70 -2.11 -4.80
C TYR A 79 7.68 -1.27 -3.99
N VAL A 80 7.31 -0.92 -2.77
CA VAL A 80 8.12 -0.10 -1.87
C VAL A 80 8.26 -0.75 -0.52
N ASP A 81 9.46 -0.66 0.04
CA ASP A 81 9.76 -1.11 1.39
C ASP A 81 10.75 -0.17 2.06
N GLY A 82 10.74 -0.14 3.38
CA GLY A 82 11.60 0.67 4.21
C GLY A 82 12.42 -0.14 5.18
N SER A 83 13.68 0.23 5.36
CA SER A 83 14.57 -0.37 6.34
C SER A 83 15.16 0.67 7.29
N PHE A 84 15.53 0.25 8.48
CA PHE A 84 16.15 1.12 9.50
C PHE A 84 17.21 0.38 10.28
N GLU A 85 18.38 1.00 10.41
CA GLU A 85 19.46 0.48 11.23
C GLU A 85 19.77 1.45 12.38
N LYS A 86 19.47 1.00 13.59
CA LYS A 86 19.60 1.82 14.81
C LYS A 86 21.05 2.16 15.14
N SER A 87 21.96 1.23 14.91
CA SER A 87 23.39 1.38 15.28
C SER A 87 24.07 2.54 14.55
N ILE A 88 23.63 2.81 13.32
CA ILE A 88 24.14 3.91 12.48
C ILE A 88 23.15 5.07 12.34
N GLY A 89 21.95 4.96 12.95
CA GLY A 89 20.94 6.02 12.91
C GLY A 89 20.47 6.36 11.50
N ARG A 90 20.27 5.34 10.62
CA ARG A 90 19.88 5.55 9.21
C ARG A 90 18.61 4.79 8.88
N TYR A 91 17.80 5.41 8.04
CA TYR A 91 16.68 4.77 7.36
C TYR A 91 16.96 4.70 5.85
N ALA A 92 16.34 3.76 5.18
CA ALA A 92 16.52 3.59 3.75
C ALA A 92 15.23 3.11 3.09
N PHE A 93 15.14 3.29 1.77
CA PHE A 93 14.06 2.74 0.96
C PHE A 93 14.60 1.85 -0.16
N GLY A 94 13.78 0.89 -0.53
CA GLY A 94 13.84 0.17 -1.80
C GLY A 94 12.54 0.38 -2.58
N CYS A 95 12.67 0.47 -3.89
CA CYS A 95 11.54 0.65 -4.78
C CYS A 95 11.82 -0.11 -6.09
N VAL A 96 10.90 -1.01 -6.46
CA VAL A 96 10.92 -1.74 -7.73
C VAL A 96 9.71 -1.30 -8.54
N ILE A 97 9.95 -0.66 -9.69
CA ILE A 97 8.91 -0.16 -10.57
C ILE A 97 8.82 -1.08 -11.79
N LEU A 98 7.65 -1.65 -12.00
CA LEU A 98 7.33 -2.52 -13.12
C LEU A 98 6.63 -1.72 -14.21
N LYS A 99 7.14 -1.83 -15.44
CA LYS A 99 6.59 -1.18 -16.63
C LYS A 99 5.74 -2.17 -17.46
N PRO A 100 4.81 -1.65 -18.27
CA PRO A 100 4.00 -2.48 -19.18
C PRO A 100 4.81 -3.32 -20.18
N ASP A 101 5.98 -2.82 -20.59
CA ASP A 101 6.89 -3.50 -21.52
C ASP A 101 7.76 -4.58 -20.86
N GLY A 102 7.50 -4.91 -19.59
CA GLY A 102 8.24 -5.90 -18.83
C GLY A 102 9.58 -5.39 -18.27
N GLN A 103 9.94 -4.12 -18.50
CA GLN A 103 11.14 -3.56 -17.88
C GLN A 103 10.91 -3.28 -16.38
N GLU A 104 11.94 -3.48 -15.61
CA GLU A 104 11.98 -3.26 -14.17
C GLU A 104 12.99 -2.16 -13.83
N ILE A 105 12.55 -1.17 -13.09
CA ILE A 105 13.40 -0.06 -12.64
C ILE A 105 13.60 -0.20 -11.13
N ARG A 106 14.83 -0.19 -10.69
CA ARG A 106 15.23 -0.28 -9.29
C ARG A 106 15.71 1.07 -8.79
N LYS A 107 15.16 1.52 -7.69
CA LYS A 107 15.56 2.72 -6.97
C LYS A 107 15.78 2.40 -5.51
N SER A 108 16.77 3.00 -4.93
CA SER A 108 17.02 2.90 -3.49
C SER A 108 17.77 4.15 -3.02
N GLY A 109 17.70 4.43 -1.76
CA GLY A 109 18.44 5.53 -1.13
C GLY A 109 18.28 5.48 0.37
N SER A 110 19.06 6.28 1.09
CA SER A 110 19.03 6.34 2.54
C SER A 110 19.07 7.77 3.06
N GLY A 111 18.63 7.96 4.30
CA GLY A 111 18.69 9.24 5.00
C GLY A 111 19.03 9.06 6.47
N SER A 112 19.49 10.15 7.11
CA SER A 112 19.92 10.16 8.51
C SER A 112 19.38 11.37 9.28
N ASP A 113 18.48 12.17 8.67
CA ASP A 113 17.87 13.29 9.39
C ASP A 113 17.03 12.82 10.58
N SER A 114 17.00 13.64 11.64
CA SER A 114 16.39 13.28 12.92
C SER A 114 14.89 12.99 12.82
N ALA A 115 14.18 13.62 11.90
CA ALA A 115 12.74 13.41 11.73
C ALA A 115 12.45 12.04 11.10
N GLY A 116 13.21 11.63 10.10
CA GLY A 116 13.13 10.32 9.48
C GLY A 116 13.59 9.21 10.43
N VAL A 117 14.70 9.40 11.12
CA VAL A 117 15.21 8.46 12.13
C VAL A 117 14.19 8.19 13.24
N ALA A 118 13.41 9.21 13.65
CA ALA A 118 12.38 9.07 14.67
C ALA A 118 11.24 8.11 14.28
N ILE A 119 10.93 7.98 13.00
CA ILE A 119 9.89 7.08 12.48
C ILE A 119 10.46 5.84 11.78
N ARG A 120 11.78 5.67 11.77
CA ARG A 120 12.51 4.46 11.37
C ARG A 120 12.22 4.03 9.92
N ASN A 121 11.90 2.72 9.72
CA ASN A 121 11.56 2.13 8.41
C ASN A 121 10.40 2.84 7.72
N VAL A 122 9.44 3.38 8.46
CA VAL A 122 8.32 4.14 7.89
C VAL A 122 8.79 5.34 7.05
N ALA A 123 9.89 6.01 7.44
CA ALA A 123 10.49 7.06 6.62
C ALA A 123 10.95 6.51 5.26
N GLY A 124 11.52 5.31 5.25
CA GLY A 124 11.91 4.62 4.02
C GLY A 124 10.72 4.34 3.10
N GLU A 125 9.63 3.77 3.62
CA GLU A 125 8.44 3.50 2.82
C GLU A 125 7.81 4.79 2.22
N MET A 126 7.79 5.88 3.00
CA MET A 126 7.35 7.19 2.50
C MET A 126 8.23 7.68 1.36
N LEU A 127 9.56 7.62 1.51
CA LEU A 127 10.52 7.99 0.46
C LEU A 127 10.39 7.13 -0.79
N GLY A 128 10.26 5.82 -0.63
CA GLY A 128 10.06 4.88 -1.73
C GLY A 128 8.80 5.23 -2.52
N SER A 129 7.70 5.51 -1.82
CA SER A 129 6.43 5.90 -2.43
C SER A 129 6.54 7.23 -3.20
N MET A 130 7.19 8.25 -2.60
CA MET A 130 7.43 9.53 -3.28
C MET A 130 8.32 9.35 -4.50
N THR A 131 9.36 8.53 -4.41
CA THR A 131 10.27 8.22 -5.52
C THR A 131 9.52 7.56 -6.67
N ALA A 132 8.66 6.58 -6.39
CA ALA A 132 7.85 5.92 -7.42
C ALA A 132 6.91 6.88 -8.15
N VAL A 133 6.21 7.73 -7.39
CA VAL A 133 5.27 8.72 -7.95
C VAL A 133 6.00 9.77 -8.77
N ASN A 134 7.11 10.32 -8.27
CA ASN A 134 7.92 11.29 -9.02
C ASN A 134 8.46 10.67 -10.31
N TRP A 135 8.97 9.44 -10.26
CA TRP A 135 9.44 8.73 -11.43
C TRP A 135 8.33 8.54 -12.48
N ALA A 136 7.12 8.18 -12.05
CA ALA A 136 5.98 8.04 -12.96
C ALA A 136 5.63 9.37 -13.65
N ILE A 137 5.64 10.49 -12.92
CA ILE A 137 5.42 11.83 -13.47
C ILE A 137 6.49 12.21 -14.49
N GLU A 138 7.78 12.04 -14.14
CA GLU A 138 8.92 12.35 -15.00
C GLU A 138 8.89 11.54 -16.30
N ASN A 139 8.46 10.28 -16.23
CA ASN A 139 8.34 9.39 -17.37
C ASN A 139 6.96 9.43 -18.06
N LYS A 140 6.10 10.39 -17.67
CA LYS A 140 4.79 10.69 -18.29
C LYS A 140 3.79 9.53 -18.23
N TYR A 141 3.87 8.68 -17.24
CA TYR A 141 2.84 7.67 -17.00
C TYR A 141 1.59 8.34 -16.40
N PRO A 142 0.39 8.04 -16.91
CA PRO A 142 -0.84 8.64 -16.40
C PRO A 142 -1.29 8.06 -15.06
N ALA A 143 -0.78 6.89 -14.67
CA ALA A 143 -1.12 6.25 -13.39
C ALA A 143 0.06 5.47 -12.79
N VAL A 144 0.04 5.37 -11.46
CA VAL A 144 0.96 4.53 -10.66
C VAL A 144 0.19 3.84 -9.55
N GLU A 145 0.40 2.54 -9.38
CA GLU A 145 -0.06 1.77 -8.24
C GLU A 145 1.10 1.53 -7.28
N ILE A 146 0.94 1.99 -6.04
CA ILE A 146 1.92 1.76 -4.97
C ILE A 146 1.52 0.51 -4.20
N ARG A 147 2.37 -0.51 -4.20
CA ARG A 147 2.25 -1.74 -3.41
C ARG A 147 3.13 -1.63 -2.18
N TYR A 148 2.53 -1.74 -1.00
CA TYR A 148 3.14 -1.43 0.29
C TYR A 148 2.59 -2.35 1.39
N ASP A 149 3.29 -2.49 2.51
CA ASP A 149 2.81 -3.28 3.65
C ASP A 149 2.38 -2.43 4.86
N TYR A 150 2.93 -1.22 5.04
CA TYR A 150 2.58 -0.33 6.13
C TYR A 150 1.43 0.63 5.79
N GLU A 151 0.32 0.52 6.49
CA GLU A 151 -0.93 1.26 6.20
C GLU A 151 -0.81 2.80 6.19
N GLY A 152 0.19 3.37 6.85
CA GLY A 152 0.43 4.81 6.87
C GLY A 152 0.71 5.39 5.49
N VAL A 153 1.31 4.60 4.59
CA VAL A 153 1.62 5.00 3.21
C VAL A 153 0.35 5.50 2.50
N GLU A 154 -0.74 4.78 2.60
CA GLU A 154 -2.03 5.17 2.01
C GLU A 154 -2.84 6.10 2.91
N LYS A 155 -2.95 5.75 4.20
CA LYS A 155 -3.95 6.36 5.09
C LYS A 155 -3.68 7.82 5.41
N TRP A 156 -2.42 8.27 5.38
CA TRP A 156 -2.09 9.69 5.50
C TRP A 156 -2.43 10.47 4.23
N VAL A 157 -2.23 9.89 3.06
CA VAL A 157 -2.50 10.52 1.76
C VAL A 157 -4.00 10.68 1.54
N THR A 158 -4.78 9.64 1.87
CA THR A 158 -6.24 9.59 1.74
C THR A 158 -6.98 10.33 2.85
N GLY A 159 -6.26 10.78 3.90
CA GLY A 159 -6.86 11.47 5.05
C GLY A 159 -7.58 10.57 6.05
N VAL A 160 -7.54 9.23 5.87
CA VAL A 160 -8.09 8.26 6.84
C VAL A 160 -7.35 8.37 8.17
N TRP A 161 -6.04 8.57 8.12
CA TRP A 161 -5.24 8.93 9.28
C TRP A 161 -4.81 10.39 9.21
N ARG A 162 -4.94 11.09 10.33
CA ARG A 162 -4.41 12.45 10.45
C ARG A 162 -2.88 12.42 10.49
N ALA A 163 -2.25 13.11 9.56
CA ALA A 163 -0.80 13.37 9.60
C ALA A 163 -0.51 14.38 10.71
N LYS A 164 0.11 13.92 11.81
CA LYS A 164 0.32 14.73 13.03
C LYS A 164 1.72 15.31 13.17
N THR A 165 2.69 14.73 12.47
CA THR A 165 4.09 15.20 12.51
C THR A 165 4.39 16.05 11.26
N PRO A 166 5.38 16.96 11.34
CA PRO A 166 5.81 17.73 10.16
C PRO A 166 6.16 16.82 8.97
N LEU A 167 6.80 15.68 9.23
CA LEU A 167 7.23 14.75 8.22
C LEU A 167 6.06 14.04 7.52
N THR A 168 5.11 13.48 8.30
CA THR A 168 3.92 12.83 7.73
C THR A 168 3.00 13.83 7.02
N SER A 169 2.94 15.08 7.50
CA SER A 169 2.18 16.16 6.83
C SER A 169 2.82 16.54 5.49
N LYS A 170 4.17 16.65 5.45
CA LYS A 170 4.92 16.93 4.23
C LYS A 170 4.75 15.81 3.20
N TYR A 171 4.84 14.54 3.64
CA TYR A 171 4.58 13.38 2.80
C TYR A 171 3.17 13.41 2.19
N ALA A 172 2.14 13.55 3.04
CA ALA A 172 0.76 13.59 2.58
C ALA A 172 0.52 14.72 1.58
N ALA A 173 1.03 15.93 1.87
CA ALA A 173 0.92 17.08 0.97
C ALA A 173 1.62 16.84 -0.37
N HIS A 174 2.83 16.27 -0.37
CA HIS A 174 3.56 15.92 -1.59
C HIS A 174 2.77 14.93 -2.45
N MET A 175 2.28 13.85 -1.86
CA MET A 175 1.54 12.82 -2.57
C MET A 175 0.19 13.35 -3.11
N GLN A 176 -0.50 14.20 -2.37
CA GLN A 176 -1.74 14.86 -2.82
C GLN A 176 -1.48 15.83 -3.98
N GLU A 177 -0.39 16.60 -3.94
CA GLU A 177 -0.01 17.48 -5.05
C GLU A 177 0.41 16.69 -6.29
N ALA A 178 1.18 15.63 -6.11
CA ALA A 178 1.54 14.71 -7.17
C ALA A 178 0.31 14.01 -7.79
N GLY A 179 -0.68 13.70 -6.97
CA GLY A 179 -1.96 13.12 -7.40
C GLY A 179 -2.80 14.00 -8.34
N LYS A 180 -2.47 15.28 -8.47
CA LYS A 180 -3.04 16.18 -9.50
C LYS A 180 -2.42 15.98 -10.88
N LYS A 181 -1.23 15.36 -10.95
CA LYS A 181 -0.45 15.15 -12.18
C LYS A 181 -0.49 13.71 -12.67
N VAL A 182 -0.60 12.76 -11.75
CA VAL A 182 -0.64 11.31 -12.02
C VAL A 182 -1.68 10.67 -11.13
N LYS A 183 -2.47 9.73 -11.67
CA LYS A 183 -3.42 8.96 -10.85
C LYS A 183 -2.65 8.01 -9.94
N ILE A 184 -2.75 8.20 -8.62
CA ILE A 184 -2.13 7.33 -7.62
C ILE A 184 -3.18 6.37 -7.09
N SER A 185 -2.88 5.08 -7.11
CA SER A 185 -3.64 4.02 -6.45
C SER A 185 -2.75 3.28 -5.45
N PHE A 186 -3.37 2.67 -4.46
CA PHE A 186 -2.69 2.00 -3.36
C PHE A 186 -3.18 0.56 -3.25
N CYS A 187 -2.24 -0.38 -3.15
CA CYS A 187 -2.52 -1.80 -2.96
C CYS A 187 -1.72 -2.31 -1.76
N LYS A 188 -2.42 -2.59 -0.65
CA LYS A 188 -1.77 -3.18 0.52
C LYS A 188 -1.45 -4.65 0.26
N ILE A 189 -0.20 -5.00 0.43
CA ILE A 189 0.28 -6.38 0.37
C ILE A 189 0.58 -6.89 1.77
N ALA A 190 0.68 -8.21 1.93
CA ALA A 190 1.07 -8.80 3.20
C ALA A 190 2.58 -8.82 3.32
N ALA A 191 3.12 -8.34 4.44
CA ALA A 191 4.54 -8.38 4.75
C ALA A 191 5.06 -9.84 4.78
N HIS A 192 6.26 -10.07 4.27
CA HIS A 192 6.98 -11.35 4.36
C HIS A 192 6.18 -12.59 3.91
N THR A 193 5.41 -12.46 2.84
CA THR A 193 4.58 -13.57 2.31
C THR A 193 5.16 -14.23 1.06
N GLY A 194 6.44 -13.98 0.74
CA GLY A 194 7.07 -14.53 -0.46
C GLY A 194 6.69 -13.80 -1.75
N ASN A 195 6.23 -12.55 -1.66
CA ASN A 195 6.03 -11.72 -2.83
C ASN A 195 7.40 -11.28 -3.37
N HIS A 196 7.74 -11.74 -4.57
CA HIS A 196 9.05 -11.55 -5.18
C HIS A 196 9.54 -10.10 -5.16
N TYR A 197 8.73 -9.17 -5.65
CA TYR A 197 9.13 -7.76 -5.77
C TYR A 197 9.12 -7.01 -4.45
N ASN A 198 8.31 -7.45 -3.48
CA ASN A 198 8.38 -6.89 -2.14
C ASN A 198 9.65 -7.30 -1.42
N GLU A 199 10.04 -8.58 -1.55
CA GLU A 199 11.31 -9.05 -0.99
C GLU A 199 12.52 -8.39 -1.67
N GLU A 200 12.42 -8.11 -2.96
CA GLU A 200 13.44 -7.36 -3.68
C GLU A 200 13.53 -5.91 -3.20
N ALA A 201 12.40 -5.24 -2.97
CA ALA A 201 12.37 -3.89 -2.40
C ALA A 201 13.00 -3.86 -0.99
N ASP A 202 12.69 -4.84 -0.13
CA ASP A 202 13.33 -5.00 1.19
C ASP A 202 14.87 -5.16 1.07
N GLN A 203 15.34 -5.99 0.14
CA GLN A 203 16.78 -6.18 -0.08
C GLN A 203 17.45 -4.90 -0.59
N LEU A 204 16.80 -4.15 -1.48
CA LEU A 204 17.29 -2.85 -1.95
C LEU A 204 17.39 -1.85 -0.81
N ALA A 205 16.36 -1.78 0.07
CA ALA A 205 16.37 -0.91 1.24
C ALA A 205 17.51 -1.27 2.20
N LYS A 206 17.69 -2.54 2.52
CA LYS A 206 18.79 -3.02 3.37
C LYS A 206 20.17 -2.73 2.78
N SER A 207 20.32 -2.92 1.49
CA SER A 207 21.58 -2.63 0.78
C SER A 207 21.90 -1.13 0.76
N ALA A 208 20.87 -0.27 0.69
CA ALA A 208 21.05 1.18 0.70
C ALA A 208 21.52 1.72 2.05
N LEU A 209 21.23 1.03 3.17
CA LEU A 209 21.76 1.40 4.50
C LEU A 209 23.28 1.36 4.56
N LEU A 210 23.92 0.46 3.78
CA LEU A 210 25.35 0.25 3.75
C LEU A 210 26.07 1.22 2.80
N LYS A 211 25.35 1.90 1.90
CA LYS A 211 25.91 2.89 0.97
C LYS A 211 25.86 4.27 1.60
N THR A 212 27.00 4.93 1.69
CA THR A 212 27.12 6.27 2.31
C THR A 212 27.00 7.43 1.33
N ASP A 213 26.95 7.15 0.02
CA ASP A 213 27.24 8.17 -1.00
C ASP A 213 26.02 8.94 -1.54
N GLU A 214 24.79 8.54 -1.22
CA GLU A 214 23.58 9.25 -1.64
C GLU A 214 22.60 9.40 -0.46
N GLU A 215 22.64 10.55 0.21
CA GLU A 215 21.59 10.91 1.18
C GLU A 215 20.37 11.49 0.47
N VAL A 216 19.21 10.88 0.69
CA VAL A 216 17.91 11.38 0.24
C VAL A 216 17.11 11.87 1.46
N ARG A 217 16.44 13.02 1.32
CA ARG A 217 15.60 13.62 2.39
C ARG A 217 14.15 13.72 1.93
N ILE A 218 13.23 13.49 2.86
CA ILE A 218 11.79 13.71 2.67
C ILE A 218 11.45 15.20 2.61
#